data_3c8ab0943eb198ca2489fd2cecdb69e4
#
_entry.id   3c8ab0943eb198ca2489fd2cecdb69e4
#
_cell.length_a   1.000
_cell.length_b   1.000
_cell.length_c   1.000
_cell.angle_alpha   90.00
_cell.angle_beta   90.00
_cell.angle_gamma   90.00
#
_symmetry.space_group_name_H-M   'P 1'
#
loop_
_entity.id
_entity.type
_entity.pdbx_description
1 polymer ?
#
loop_
_entity_poly.entity_id
_entity_poly.type
_entity_poly.pdbx_seq_one_letter_code
_entity_poly.pdbx_strand_id
1 'polypeptide(L)'
;MQKMLNKISSRTWDGLGVAMGLFACFTIGNQILHEWVSDKPSTVSYGFISGFFFVYLFWFFYGIRFARVGIWLPNAVAATLQIIFGLVVYWK
;
A
#
# COMPACT_ATOMS: atom_id res chain seq x y z
N MET A 1 23.68 3.67 -15.85
CA MET A 1 22.81 3.54 -14.68
C MET A 1 22.26 2.13 -14.50
N GLN A 2 21.75 1.51 -15.56
CA GLN A 2 21.21 0.14 -15.46
C GLN A 2 22.25 -0.86 -15.00
N LYS A 3 23.50 -0.76 -15.47
CA LYS A 3 24.58 -1.65 -15.04
C LYS A 3 24.85 -1.53 -13.56
N MET A 4 24.75 -0.30 -13.02
CA MET A 4 24.97 -0.06 -11.59
C MET A 4 23.85 -0.70 -10.78
N LEU A 5 22.61 -0.57 -11.23
CA LEU A 5 21.45 -1.16 -10.55
C LEU A 5 21.47 -2.68 -10.62
N ASN A 6 21.99 -3.23 -11.74
CA ASN A 6 22.07 -4.69 -11.92
C ASN A 6 23.11 -5.34 -11.02
N LYS A 7 24.02 -4.56 -10.42
CA LYS A 7 24.98 -5.10 -9.46
C LYS A 7 24.31 -5.51 -8.15
N ILE A 8 23.13 -4.96 -7.87
CA ILE A 8 22.35 -5.30 -6.69
C ILE A 8 21.48 -6.51 -7.03
N SER A 9 21.49 -7.53 -6.17
CA SER A 9 20.77 -8.76 -6.43
C SER A 9 19.26 -8.53 -6.46
N SER A 10 18.54 -9.40 -7.17
CA SER A 10 17.08 -9.36 -7.19
C SER A 10 16.49 -9.53 -5.79
N ARG A 11 17.13 -10.37 -4.96
CA ARG A 11 16.68 -10.57 -3.58
C ARG A 11 16.79 -9.28 -2.78
N THR A 12 17.87 -8.52 -2.98
CA THR A 12 18.05 -7.23 -2.31
C THR A 12 16.99 -6.24 -2.79
N TRP A 13 16.72 -6.19 -4.09
CA TRP A 13 15.66 -5.32 -4.61
C TRP A 13 14.29 -5.69 -4.03
N ASP A 14 14.00 -6.99 -3.93
CA ASP A 14 12.73 -7.43 -3.33
C ASP A 14 12.65 -7.02 -1.87
N GLY A 15 13.74 -7.15 -1.12
CA GLY A 15 13.79 -6.71 0.28
C GLY A 15 13.56 -5.22 0.44
N LEU A 16 14.19 -4.42 -0.44
CA LEU A 16 13.98 -2.98 -0.43
C LEU A 16 12.53 -2.64 -0.79
N GLY A 17 11.95 -3.37 -1.75
CA GLY A 17 10.55 -3.20 -2.13
C GLY A 17 9.61 -3.48 -0.97
N VAL A 18 9.85 -4.56 -0.23
CA VAL A 18 9.06 -4.88 0.96
C VAL A 18 9.18 -3.76 1.98
N ALA A 19 10.43 -3.32 2.26
CA ALA A 19 10.65 -2.26 3.24
C ALA A 19 9.94 -0.97 2.87
N MET A 20 10.08 -0.55 1.62
CA MET A 20 9.44 0.69 1.17
C MET A 20 7.93 0.56 1.12
N GLY A 21 7.43 -0.60 0.70
CA GLY A 21 5.99 -0.86 0.67
C GLY A 21 5.39 -0.88 2.07
N LEU A 22 6.08 -1.47 3.03
CA LEU A 22 5.62 -1.48 4.41
C LEU A 22 5.68 -0.08 5.02
N PHE A 23 6.65 0.73 4.62
CA PHE A 23 6.68 2.14 5.02
C PHE A 23 5.43 2.86 4.52
N ALA A 24 5.04 2.62 3.27
CA ALA A 24 3.82 3.19 2.71
C ALA A 24 2.58 2.70 3.48
N CYS A 25 2.55 1.42 3.86
CA CYS A 25 1.47 0.87 4.66
C CYS A 25 1.40 1.52 6.04
N PHE A 26 2.56 1.79 6.65
CA PHE A 26 2.61 2.52 7.92
C PHE A 26 1.98 3.91 7.75
N THR A 27 2.27 4.58 6.65
CA THR A 27 1.68 5.88 6.35
C THR A 27 0.16 5.81 6.24
N ILE A 28 -0.35 4.77 5.56
CA ILE A 28 -1.80 4.55 5.45
C ILE A 28 -2.39 4.30 6.83
N GLY A 29 -1.76 3.45 7.63
CA GLY A 29 -2.21 3.15 8.98
C GLY A 29 -2.25 4.38 9.87
N ASN A 30 -1.23 5.23 9.75
CA ASN A 30 -1.18 6.49 10.48
C ASN A 30 -2.33 7.40 10.07
N GLN A 31 -2.66 7.43 8.78
CA GLN A 31 -3.79 8.22 8.28
C GLN A 31 -5.13 7.68 8.81
N ILE A 32 -5.27 6.35 8.88
CA ILE A 32 -6.46 5.72 9.44
C ILE A 32 -6.64 6.15 10.90
N LEU A 33 -5.57 6.09 11.68
CA LEU A 33 -5.61 6.48 13.08
C LEU A 33 -5.97 7.94 13.24
N HIS A 34 -5.39 8.80 12.41
CA HIS A 34 -5.66 10.24 12.42
C HIS A 34 -7.14 10.50 12.15
N GLU A 35 -7.73 9.81 11.17
CA GLU A 35 -9.14 9.94 10.86
C GLU A 35 -10.01 9.43 12.01
N TRP A 36 -9.63 8.31 12.61
CA TRP A 36 -10.42 7.68 13.69
C TRP A 36 -10.52 8.59 14.91
N VAL A 37 -9.41 9.24 15.29
CA VAL A 37 -9.38 10.07 16.50
C VAL A 37 -9.79 11.51 16.23
N SER A 38 -10.00 11.91 14.97
CA SER A 38 -10.41 13.26 14.64
C SER A 38 -11.86 13.50 15.01
N ASP A 39 -12.16 14.65 15.61
CA ASP A 39 -13.52 15.06 15.94
C ASP A 39 -14.25 15.65 14.73
N LYS A 40 -13.53 15.92 13.64
CA LYS A 40 -14.10 16.55 12.43
C LYS A 40 -14.58 15.49 11.47
N PRO A 41 -15.63 15.78 10.67
CA PRO A 41 -16.04 14.86 9.61
C PRO A 41 -14.89 14.63 8.63
N SER A 42 -14.85 13.42 8.07
CA SER A 42 -13.82 13.10 7.10
C SER A 42 -14.04 13.85 5.80
N THR A 43 -12.95 14.36 5.22
CA THR A 43 -12.97 15.01 3.92
C THR A 43 -12.42 14.11 2.81
N VAL A 44 -12.02 12.88 3.16
CA VAL A 44 -11.46 11.93 2.20
C VAL A 44 -12.59 11.36 1.34
N SER A 45 -12.42 11.39 0.01
CA SER A 45 -13.46 10.89 -0.88
C SER A 45 -13.39 9.37 -1.02
N TYR A 46 -14.55 8.75 -1.18
CA TYR A 46 -14.62 7.31 -1.45
C TYR A 46 -13.99 6.97 -2.80
N GLY A 47 -14.05 7.88 -3.76
CA GLY A 47 -13.39 7.69 -5.05
C GLY A 47 -11.89 7.52 -4.90
N PHE A 48 -11.27 8.34 -4.04
CA PHE A 48 -9.84 8.24 -3.76
C PHE A 48 -9.51 6.87 -3.12
N ILE A 49 -10.28 6.47 -2.12
CA ILE A 49 -10.05 5.22 -1.40
C ILE A 49 -10.25 4.02 -2.32
N SER A 50 -11.35 4.00 -3.08
CA SER A 50 -11.66 2.90 -4.00
C SER A 50 -10.64 2.81 -5.12
N GLY A 51 -10.24 3.95 -5.68
CA GLY A 51 -9.28 3.99 -6.77
C GLY A 51 -7.95 3.38 -6.35
N PHE A 52 -7.45 3.77 -5.19
CA PHE A 52 -6.19 3.21 -4.70
C PHE A 52 -6.33 1.75 -4.30
N PHE A 53 -7.49 1.33 -3.80
CA PHE A 53 -7.74 -0.07 -3.53
C PHE A 53 -7.55 -0.92 -4.80
N PHE A 54 -8.13 -0.48 -5.91
CA PHE A 54 -7.98 -1.20 -7.17
C PHE A 54 -6.55 -1.20 -7.69
N VAL A 55 -5.82 -0.09 -7.48
CA VAL A 55 -4.41 -0.02 -7.84
C VAL A 55 -3.61 -1.05 -7.04
N TYR A 56 -3.82 -1.12 -5.73
CA TYR A 56 -3.10 -2.08 -4.89
C TYR A 56 -3.47 -3.52 -5.24
N LEU A 57 -4.74 -3.75 -5.56
CA LEU A 57 -5.20 -5.08 -5.94
C LEU A 57 -4.55 -5.53 -7.25
N PHE A 58 -4.44 -4.63 -8.23
CA PHE A 58 -3.75 -4.92 -9.49
C PHE A 58 -2.29 -5.30 -9.25
N TRP A 59 -1.57 -4.51 -8.45
CA TRP A 59 -0.16 -4.77 -8.20
C TRP A 59 0.05 -6.02 -7.35
N PHE A 60 -0.91 -6.37 -6.50
CA PHE A 60 -0.89 -7.62 -5.78
C PHE A 60 -0.89 -8.81 -6.75
N PHE A 61 -1.83 -8.83 -7.69
CA PHE A 61 -1.91 -9.90 -8.66
C PHE A 61 -0.70 -9.90 -9.61
N TYR A 62 -0.25 -8.71 -10.00
CA TYR A 62 0.95 -8.57 -10.83
C TYR A 62 2.15 -9.20 -10.12
N GLY A 63 2.33 -8.90 -8.85
CA GLY A 63 3.46 -9.42 -8.08
C GLY A 63 3.40 -10.93 -7.93
N ILE A 64 2.20 -11.50 -7.75
CA ILE A 64 2.04 -12.96 -7.67
C ILE A 64 2.36 -13.59 -9.02
N ARG A 65 1.86 -13.00 -10.11
CA ARG A 65 2.09 -13.53 -11.47
C ARG A 65 3.56 -13.63 -11.78
N PHE A 66 4.35 -12.66 -11.38
CA PHE A 66 5.77 -12.59 -11.68
C PHE A 66 6.65 -13.02 -10.51
N ALA A 67 6.04 -13.57 -9.45
CA ALA A 67 6.77 -14.10 -8.26
C ALA A 67 7.66 -13.03 -7.61
N ARG A 68 7.18 -11.79 -7.51
CA ARG A 68 7.94 -10.68 -6.92
C ARG A 68 7.35 -10.31 -5.58
N VAL A 69 7.94 -10.84 -4.49
CA VAL A 69 7.45 -10.60 -3.15
C VAL A 69 7.50 -9.11 -2.77
N GLY A 70 8.48 -8.35 -3.31
CA GLY A 70 8.58 -6.92 -3.08
C GLY A 70 7.40 -6.14 -3.65
N ILE A 71 6.60 -6.77 -4.50
CA ILE A 71 5.43 -6.14 -5.10
C ILE A 71 4.14 -6.67 -4.47
N TRP A 72 3.95 -8.01 -4.40
CA TRP A 72 2.66 -8.53 -3.97
C TRP A 72 2.43 -8.38 -2.45
N LEU A 73 3.46 -8.52 -1.64
CA LEU A 73 3.29 -8.49 -0.19
C LEU A 73 2.87 -7.10 0.32
N PRO A 74 3.60 -6.01 0.01
CA PRO A 74 3.15 -4.69 0.46
C PRO A 74 1.79 -4.30 -0.11
N ASN A 75 1.49 -4.68 -1.34
CA ASN A 75 0.22 -4.32 -1.95
C ASN A 75 -0.94 -5.10 -1.35
N ALA A 76 -0.71 -6.35 -0.90
CA ALA A 76 -1.73 -7.09 -0.17
C ALA A 76 -2.07 -6.38 1.16
N VAL A 77 -1.05 -5.93 1.89
CA VAL A 77 -1.25 -5.20 3.13
C VAL A 77 -1.92 -3.87 2.86
N ALA A 78 -1.48 -3.15 1.83
CA ALA A 78 -2.05 -1.85 1.48
C ALA A 78 -3.52 -1.98 1.08
N ALA A 79 -3.88 -3.00 0.31
CA ALA A 79 -5.27 -3.22 -0.08
C ALA A 79 -6.15 -3.48 1.15
N THR A 80 -5.65 -4.28 2.10
CA THR A 80 -6.36 -4.53 3.35
C THR A 80 -6.55 -3.24 4.15
N LEU A 81 -5.50 -2.43 4.25
CA LEU A 81 -5.57 -1.16 4.97
C LEU A 81 -6.54 -0.19 4.28
N GLN A 82 -6.62 -0.22 2.96
CA GLN A 82 -7.59 0.62 2.24
C GLN A 82 -9.03 0.25 2.59
N ILE A 83 -9.31 -1.03 2.77
CA ILE A 83 -10.64 -1.46 3.21
C ILE A 83 -10.93 -0.89 4.60
N ILE A 84 -9.97 -1.00 5.51
CA ILE A 84 -10.12 -0.46 6.87
C ILE A 84 -10.31 1.05 6.82
N PHE A 85 -9.54 1.74 5.99
CA PHE A 85 -9.64 3.19 5.82
C PHE A 85 -11.05 3.58 5.34
N GLY A 86 -11.56 2.84 4.34
CA GLY A 86 -12.91 3.07 3.84
C GLY A 86 -13.98 2.90 4.91
N LEU A 87 -13.82 1.88 5.76
CA LEU A 87 -14.75 1.65 6.87
C LEU A 87 -14.68 2.77 7.91
N VAL A 88 -13.47 3.25 8.24
CA VAL A 88 -13.30 4.36 9.17
C VAL A 88 -13.97 5.61 8.63
N VAL A 89 -13.75 5.92 7.36
CA VAL A 89 -14.38 7.08 6.72
C VAL A 89 -15.90 6.94 6.69
N TYR A 90 -16.39 5.72 6.47
CA TYR A 90 -17.84 5.47 6.46
C TYR A 90 -18.47 5.78 7.82
N TRP A 91 -17.79 5.40 8.91
CA TRP A 91 -18.30 5.67 10.26
C TRP A 91 -18.18 7.13 10.68
N LYS A 92 -17.39 7.94 9.97
CA LYS A 92 -17.23 9.36 10.26
C LYS A 92 -18.29 10.16 9.52
#